data_b9a5ad691d9ce6cff32ca073a2c33cc3
#
_entry.id   b9a5ad691d9ce6cff32ca073a2c33cc3
#
_cell.length_a   1.000
_cell.length_b   1.000
_cell.length_c   1.000
_cell.angle_alpha   90.00
_cell.angle_beta   90.00
_cell.angle_gamma   90.00
#
_symmetry.space_group_name_H-M   'P 1'
#
loop_
_entity.id
_entity.type
_entity.pdbx_description
1 polymer ?
#
loop_
_entity_poly.entity_id
_entity_poly.type
_entity_poly.pdbx_seq_one_letter_code
_entity_poly.pdbx_strand_id
1 'polypeptide(L)'
;MKKKYPLNELFKILHIKPKNINIYYQALTHKTFSNENKKYSSYEKLEFLGDSILQMYSSLYIYNLFNKELEGTMSIIRTKIVSEETLSKVIKDNKINLFLICSNNANELMNNNGICCDIFESLLAAIYLDLGEKEAINFLNRFLFSQIKLDLADKENLKDFKTRLQELLQSITKNSINYFCIQEENNIWSCKVICDNIIYGIGKGKTKKEAEIDAAKNALSKLKIN
;
A
#
# COMPACT_ATOMS: atom_id res chain seq x y z
N MET A 1 -4.26 -19.84 29.75
CA MET A 1 -4.62 -18.96 28.64
C MET A 1 -5.43 -19.76 27.59
N LYS A 2 -6.72 -19.49 27.42
CA LYS A 2 -7.50 -20.10 26.33
C LYS A 2 -7.18 -19.35 25.04
N LYS A 3 -6.39 -19.95 24.13
CA LYS A 3 -6.22 -19.43 22.78
C LYS A 3 -7.56 -19.39 22.10
N LYS A 4 -8.00 -18.20 21.69
CA LYS A 4 -9.29 -18.01 21.03
C LYS A 4 -9.31 -18.71 19.66
N TYR A 5 -8.13 -18.79 19.02
CA TYR A 5 -7.95 -19.40 17.70
C TYR A 5 -6.68 -20.26 17.65
N PRO A 6 -6.75 -21.54 17.20
CA PRO A 6 -5.59 -22.41 17.05
C PRO A 6 -4.75 -21.97 15.83
N LEU A 7 -3.40 -22.01 15.92
CA LEU A 7 -2.53 -21.62 14.81
C LEU A 7 -2.73 -22.44 13.53
N ASN A 8 -3.27 -23.64 13.62
CA ASN A 8 -3.60 -24.43 12.43
C ASN A 8 -4.60 -23.73 11.50
N GLU A 9 -5.49 -22.89 12.04
CA GLU A 9 -6.39 -22.07 11.23
C GLU A 9 -5.65 -20.94 10.54
N LEU A 10 -4.70 -20.28 11.22
CA LEU A 10 -3.83 -19.29 10.59
C LEU A 10 -3.07 -19.92 9.41
N PHE A 11 -2.47 -21.10 9.57
CA PHE A 11 -1.72 -21.73 8.50
C PHE A 11 -2.58 -22.11 7.29
N LYS A 12 -3.86 -22.42 7.52
CA LYS A 12 -4.83 -22.60 6.43
C LYS A 12 -5.09 -21.27 5.70
N ILE A 13 -5.29 -20.18 6.43
CA ILE A 13 -5.47 -18.84 5.85
C ILE A 13 -4.23 -18.44 5.04
N LEU A 14 -3.03 -18.64 5.60
CA LEU A 14 -1.77 -18.31 4.95
C LEU A 14 -1.43 -19.28 3.80
N HIS A 15 -2.10 -20.43 3.70
CA HIS A 15 -1.82 -21.53 2.76
C HIS A 15 -0.37 -22.03 2.85
N ILE A 16 0.15 -22.20 4.07
CA ILE A 16 1.50 -22.68 4.33
C ILE A 16 1.51 -23.94 5.21
N LYS A 17 2.62 -24.67 5.14
CA LYS A 17 2.92 -25.79 6.04
C LYS A 17 4.19 -25.44 6.80
N PRO A 18 4.10 -24.96 8.04
CA PRO A 18 5.27 -24.51 8.80
C PRO A 18 6.18 -25.70 9.16
N LYS A 19 7.49 -25.48 9.14
CA LYS A 19 8.51 -26.38 9.66
C LYS A 19 8.79 -26.09 11.12
N ASN A 20 8.83 -24.81 11.48
CA ASN A 20 9.08 -24.32 12.85
C ASN A 20 7.89 -23.46 13.32
N ILE A 21 7.00 -24.05 14.09
CA ILE A 21 5.79 -23.34 14.62
C ILE A 21 6.17 -22.21 15.59
N ASN A 22 7.32 -22.30 16.28
CA ASN A 22 7.68 -21.34 17.30
C ASN A 22 7.92 -19.93 16.73
N ILE A 23 8.44 -19.84 15.50
CA ILE A 23 8.68 -18.53 14.86
C ILE A 23 7.36 -17.78 14.57
N TYR A 24 6.27 -18.51 14.27
CA TYR A 24 4.95 -17.92 14.07
C TYR A 24 4.29 -17.52 15.39
N TYR A 25 4.56 -18.23 16.48
CA TYR A 25 4.22 -17.75 17.82
C TYR A 25 4.90 -16.43 18.12
N GLN A 26 6.20 -16.32 17.84
CA GLN A 26 6.93 -15.08 18.02
C GLN A 26 6.36 -13.97 17.13
N ALA A 27 6.10 -14.22 15.84
CA ALA A 27 5.55 -13.26 14.89
C ALA A 27 4.19 -12.67 15.31
N LEU A 28 3.45 -13.37 16.16
CA LEU A 28 2.15 -12.93 16.67
C LEU A 28 2.20 -12.42 18.11
N THR A 29 3.35 -12.44 18.76
CA THR A 29 3.48 -12.08 20.18
C THR A 29 3.81 -10.61 20.33
N HIS A 30 2.83 -9.84 20.87
CA HIS A 30 3.01 -8.43 21.18
C HIS A 30 3.89 -8.26 22.42
N LYS A 31 4.62 -7.12 22.50
CA LYS A 31 5.53 -6.79 23.61
C LYS A 31 4.87 -6.78 25.00
N THR A 32 3.57 -6.46 25.10
CA THR A 32 2.87 -6.54 26.40
C THR A 32 2.92 -7.95 26.96
N PHE A 33 2.70 -8.97 26.13
CA PHE A 33 2.76 -10.36 26.57
C PHE A 33 4.18 -10.82 26.92
N SER A 34 5.17 -10.51 26.07
CA SER A 34 6.57 -10.90 26.32
C SER A 34 7.17 -10.19 27.53
N ASN A 35 6.74 -9.00 27.87
CA ASN A 35 7.19 -8.28 29.06
C ASN A 35 6.74 -8.97 30.35
N GLU A 36 5.52 -9.50 30.37
CA GLU A 36 4.99 -10.28 31.51
C GLU A 36 5.54 -11.73 31.52
N ASN A 37 5.88 -12.27 30.35
CA ASN A 37 6.26 -13.65 30.17
C ASN A 37 7.63 -13.74 29.47
N LYS A 38 8.71 -13.50 30.21
CA LYS A 38 10.10 -13.41 29.69
C LYS A 38 10.60 -14.63 28.91
N LYS A 39 9.88 -15.75 28.97
CA LYS A 39 10.17 -16.94 28.17
C LYS A 39 9.88 -16.75 26.67
N TYR A 40 9.01 -15.78 26.33
CA TYR A 40 8.57 -15.53 24.97
C TYR A 40 9.16 -14.23 24.43
N SER A 41 9.66 -14.26 23.20
CA SER A 41 10.11 -13.07 22.47
C SER A 41 8.94 -12.40 21.75
N SER A 42 8.98 -11.05 21.68
CA SER A 42 8.02 -10.29 20.86
C SER A 42 8.34 -10.39 19.38
N TYR A 43 7.40 -9.91 18.56
CA TYR A 43 7.54 -9.88 17.11
C TYR A 43 8.55 -8.82 16.61
N GLU A 44 8.96 -7.84 17.43
CA GLU A 44 9.73 -6.65 17.01
C GLU A 44 10.99 -6.98 16.18
N LYS A 45 11.70 -8.05 16.48
CA LYS A 45 12.86 -8.46 15.66
C LYS A 45 12.47 -9.01 14.30
N LEU A 46 11.32 -9.68 14.22
CA LEU A 46 10.79 -10.21 12.96
C LEU A 46 10.18 -9.09 12.12
N GLU A 47 9.50 -8.14 12.74
CA GLU A 47 9.00 -6.90 12.12
C GLU A 47 10.15 -6.14 11.43
N PHE A 48 11.23 -5.85 12.15
CA PHE A 48 12.42 -5.19 11.59
C PHE A 48 12.96 -5.90 10.34
N LEU A 49 13.05 -7.22 10.36
CA LEU A 49 13.50 -7.99 9.22
C LEU A 49 12.45 -8.01 8.10
N GLY A 50 11.19 -8.13 8.49
CA GLY A 50 10.05 -8.20 7.56
C GLY A 50 9.85 -6.93 6.76
N ASP A 51 10.00 -5.75 7.39
CA ASP A 51 9.98 -4.47 6.68
C ASP A 51 11.05 -4.45 5.56
N SER A 52 12.29 -4.83 5.88
CA SER A 52 13.37 -4.86 4.88
C SER A 52 13.07 -5.83 3.72
N ILE A 53 12.52 -7.01 4.01
CA ILE A 53 12.12 -8.00 3.01
C ILE A 53 10.97 -7.43 2.16
N LEU A 54 9.98 -6.82 2.78
CA LEU A 54 8.83 -6.20 2.13
C LEU A 54 9.26 -5.10 1.16
N GLN A 55 10.13 -4.20 1.60
CA GLN A 55 10.66 -3.10 0.79
C GLN A 55 11.40 -3.64 -0.44
N MET A 56 12.25 -4.64 -0.26
CA MET A 56 13.01 -5.25 -1.35
C MET A 56 12.11 -5.90 -2.40
N TYR A 57 11.19 -6.79 -1.98
CA TYR A 57 10.34 -7.50 -2.94
C TYR A 57 9.28 -6.60 -3.56
N SER A 58 8.79 -5.60 -2.85
CA SER A 58 7.89 -4.58 -3.42
C SER A 58 8.61 -3.76 -4.49
N SER A 59 9.88 -3.39 -4.25
CA SER A 59 10.69 -2.68 -5.24
C SER A 59 10.95 -3.53 -6.48
N LEU A 60 11.31 -4.81 -6.32
CA LEU A 60 11.50 -5.74 -7.44
C LEU A 60 10.21 -5.95 -8.24
N TYR A 61 9.09 -6.11 -7.54
CA TYR A 61 7.79 -6.26 -8.19
C TYR A 61 7.42 -5.04 -9.03
N ILE A 62 7.59 -3.84 -8.47
CA ILE A 62 7.29 -2.57 -9.14
C ILE A 62 8.23 -2.37 -10.34
N TYR A 63 9.53 -2.59 -10.16
CA TYR A 63 10.53 -2.47 -11.22
C TYR A 63 10.20 -3.34 -12.44
N ASN A 64 9.77 -4.58 -12.20
CA ASN A 64 9.40 -5.49 -13.28
C ASN A 64 8.07 -5.11 -13.95
N LEU A 65 7.12 -4.59 -13.19
CA LEU A 65 5.76 -4.26 -13.69
C LEU A 65 5.74 -2.91 -14.41
N PHE A 66 6.55 -1.95 -13.96
CA PHE A 66 6.57 -0.56 -14.41
C PHE A 66 7.89 -0.14 -15.03
N ASN A 67 8.51 -1.02 -15.83
CA ASN A 67 9.83 -0.83 -16.42
C ASN A 67 9.97 0.40 -17.35
N LYS A 68 8.86 1.05 -17.72
CA LYS A 68 8.82 2.29 -18.52
C LYS A 68 8.52 3.54 -17.69
N GLU A 69 8.31 3.40 -16.39
CA GLU A 69 7.97 4.53 -15.53
C GLU A 69 9.23 5.17 -14.92
N LEU A 70 9.11 6.45 -14.57
CA LEU A 70 10.19 7.17 -13.89
C LEU A 70 10.34 6.69 -12.43
N GLU A 71 11.52 6.83 -11.89
CA GLU A 71 11.86 6.46 -10.50
C GLU A 71 10.88 7.07 -9.49
N GLY A 72 10.58 8.36 -9.60
CA GLY A 72 9.63 9.04 -8.70
C GLY A 72 8.24 8.39 -8.68
N THR A 73 7.74 7.93 -9.85
CA THR A 73 6.47 7.20 -9.93
C THR A 73 6.56 5.85 -9.21
N MET A 74 7.64 5.09 -9.42
CA MET A 74 7.86 3.81 -8.76
C MET A 74 7.95 3.96 -7.24
N SER A 75 8.60 5.01 -6.76
CA SER A 75 8.70 5.34 -5.33
C SER A 75 7.34 5.66 -4.70
N ILE A 76 6.48 6.45 -5.38
CA ILE A 76 5.11 6.74 -4.92
C ILE A 76 4.28 5.46 -4.85
N ILE A 77 4.35 4.61 -5.87
CA ILE A 77 3.63 3.35 -5.91
C ILE A 77 4.08 2.45 -4.75
N ARG A 78 5.39 2.32 -4.52
CA ARG A 78 5.94 1.54 -3.41
C ARG A 78 5.41 2.04 -2.07
N THR A 79 5.50 3.34 -1.80
CA THR A 79 5.01 3.95 -0.55
C THR A 79 3.53 3.60 -0.29
N LYS A 80 2.70 3.62 -1.33
CA LYS A 80 1.28 3.24 -1.20
C LYS A 80 1.10 1.75 -0.89
N ILE A 81 1.86 0.88 -1.57
CA ILE A 81 1.78 -0.58 -1.42
C ILE A 81 2.16 -1.01 -0.02
N VAL A 82 3.25 -0.46 0.53
CA VAL A 82 3.78 -0.83 1.84
C VAL A 82 3.26 0.08 2.97
N SER A 83 2.22 0.88 2.71
CA SER A 83 1.65 1.77 3.73
C SER A 83 0.95 0.98 4.84
N GLU A 84 0.98 1.54 6.05
CA GLU A 84 0.26 1.02 7.22
C GLU A 84 -1.21 0.74 6.90
N GLU A 85 -1.87 1.65 6.15
CA GLU A 85 -3.26 1.50 5.73
C GLU A 85 -3.46 0.24 4.88
N THR A 86 -2.59 0.02 3.88
CA THR A 86 -2.68 -1.14 2.98
C THR A 86 -2.43 -2.44 3.73
N LEU A 87 -1.36 -2.52 4.51
CA LEU A 87 -0.98 -3.75 5.22
C LEU A 87 -1.97 -4.09 6.33
N SER A 88 -2.44 -3.08 7.09
CA SER A 88 -3.44 -3.30 8.14
C SER A 88 -4.77 -3.78 7.56
N LYS A 89 -5.19 -3.25 6.40
CA LYS A 89 -6.37 -3.73 5.69
C LYS A 89 -6.24 -5.20 5.31
N VAL A 90 -5.11 -5.60 4.72
CA VAL A 90 -4.85 -7.01 4.38
C VAL A 90 -5.01 -7.92 5.59
N ILE A 91 -4.40 -7.56 6.72
CA ILE A 91 -4.45 -8.35 7.96
C ILE A 91 -5.87 -8.45 8.49
N LYS A 92 -6.66 -7.35 8.48
CA LYS A 92 -8.03 -7.32 8.97
C LYS A 92 -9.01 -8.07 8.06
N ASP A 93 -8.94 -7.86 6.76
CA ASP A 93 -9.82 -8.49 5.78
C ASP A 93 -9.67 -10.03 5.83
N ASN A 94 -8.46 -10.51 6.09
CA ASN A 94 -8.18 -11.94 6.25
C ASN A 94 -8.29 -12.44 7.70
N LYS A 95 -8.73 -11.60 8.66
CA LYS A 95 -8.92 -11.93 10.08
C LYS A 95 -7.65 -12.46 10.75
N ILE A 96 -6.47 -12.12 10.26
CA ILE A 96 -5.17 -12.54 10.81
C ILE A 96 -4.90 -11.84 12.13
N ASN A 97 -5.38 -10.61 12.33
CA ASN A 97 -5.30 -9.85 13.58
C ASN A 97 -5.89 -10.62 14.79
N LEU A 98 -6.83 -11.53 14.57
CA LEU A 98 -7.44 -12.32 15.63
C LEU A 98 -6.49 -13.33 16.30
N PHE A 99 -5.34 -13.59 15.67
CA PHE A 99 -4.31 -14.48 16.21
C PHE A 99 -3.26 -13.76 17.07
N LEU A 100 -3.37 -12.44 17.23
CA LEU A 100 -2.46 -11.66 18.08
C LEU A 100 -2.43 -12.21 19.51
N ILE A 101 -1.23 -12.36 20.05
CA ILE A 101 -0.96 -12.80 21.42
C ILE A 101 -0.53 -11.58 22.23
N CYS A 102 -1.40 -11.12 23.14
CA CYS A 102 -1.17 -9.96 23.99
C CYS A 102 -1.74 -10.20 25.38
N SER A 103 -1.33 -9.42 26.38
CA SER A 103 -1.78 -9.57 27.77
C SER A 103 -3.13 -8.89 27.99
N ASN A 104 -3.21 -7.59 27.83
CA ASN A 104 -4.39 -6.79 28.10
C ASN A 104 -4.84 -6.03 26.84
N ASN A 105 -6.07 -5.49 26.85
CA ASN A 105 -6.64 -4.67 25.78
C ASN A 105 -6.62 -5.34 24.39
N ALA A 106 -6.81 -6.66 24.35
CA ALA A 106 -6.72 -7.45 23.13
C ALA A 106 -7.57 -6.89 21.98
N ASN A 107 -8.81 -6.44 22.24
CA ASN A 107 -9.68 -5.91 21.20
C ASN A 107 -9.15 -4.59 20.60
N GLU A 108 -8.58 -3.71 21.42
CA GLU A 108 -7.99 -2.45 20.98
C GLU A 108 -6.73 -2.71 20.13
N LEU A 109 -5.82 -3.55 20.64
CA LEU A 109 -4.59 -3.91 19.96
C LEU A 109 -4.84 -4.63 18.62
N MET A 110 -5.79 -5.57 18.58
CA MET A 110 -6.15 -6.30 17.35
C MET A 110 -6.73 -5.39 16.24
N ASN A 111 -7.28 -4.23 16.61
CA ASN A 111 -7.86 -3.28 15.66
C ASN A 111 -6.93 -2.09 15.35
N ASN A 112 -5.80 -1.96 16.04
CA ASN A 112 -4.81 -0.93 15.79
C ASN A 112 -4.10 -1.18 14.45
N ASN A 113 -4.04 -0.15 13.59
CA ASN A 113 -3.46 -0.27 12.25
C ASN A 113 -1.96 -0.56 12.30
N GLY A 114 -1.20 0.16 13.14
CA GLY A 114 0.24 -0.05 13.30
C GLY A 114 0.55 -1.49 13.71
N ILE A 115 -0.16 -2.03 14.72
CA ILE A 115 0.03 -3.42 15.16
C ILE A 115 -0.34 -4.42 14.05
N CYS A 116 -1.37 -4.13 13.26
CA CYS A 116 -1.69 -4.98 12.10
C CYS A 116 -0.59 -4.94 11.03
N CYS A 117 0.02 -3.77 10.81
CA CYS A 117 1.20 -3.61 9.94
C CYS A 117 2.36 -4.47 10.45
N ASP A 118 2.71 -4.33 11.74
CA ASP A 118 3.78 -5.11 12.39
C ASP A 118 3.55 -6.62 12.26
N ILE A 119 2.29 -7.08 12.39
CA ILE A 119 1.91 -8.49 12.19
C ILE A 119 2.18 -8.93 10.75
N PHE A 120 1.86 -8.12 9.75
CA PHE A 120 2.13 -8.45 8.35
C PHE A 120 3.62 -8.65 8.12
N GLU A 121 4.44 -7.70 8.55
CA GLU A 121 5.88 -7.73 8.40
C GLU A 121 6.53 -8.88 9.16
N SER A 122 6.15 -9.08 10.41
CA SER A 122 6.67 -10.17 11.23
C SER A 122 6.30 -11.56 10.68
N LEU A 123 5.10 -11.73 10.13
CA LEU A 123 4.70 -12.97 9.47
C LEU A 123 5.48 -13.20 8.16
N LEU A 124 5.71 -12.13 7.38
CA LEU A 124 6.55 -12.21 6.19
C LEU A 124 7.97 -12.70 6.53
N ALA A 125 8.57 -12.12 7.57
CA ALA A 125 9.89 -12.57 8.06
C ALA A 125 9.86 -14.02 8.56
N ALA A 126 8.83 -14.40 9.31
CA ALA A 126 8.68 -15.77 9.80
C ALA A 126 8.59 -16.77 8.65
N ILE A 127 7.80 -16.47 7.62
CA ILE A 127 7.68 -17.31 6.42
C ILE A 127 9.01 -17.39 5.68
N TYR A 128 9.70 -16.26 5.51
CA TYR A 128 11.00 -16.22 4.84
C TYR A 128 12.04 -17.09 5.56
N LEU A 129 12.15 -16.98 6.88
CA LEU A 129 13.11 -17.73 7.69
C LEU A 129 12.77 -19.22 7.80
N ASP A 130 11.50 -19.59 7.84
CA ASP A 130 11.04 -20.97 8.03
C ASP A 130 10.94 -21.73 6.70
N LEU A 131 10.42 -21.12 5.66
CA LEU A 131 10.05 -21.77 4.40
C LEU A 131 10.87 -21.28 3.20
N GLY A 132 11.62 -20.19 3.38
CA GLY A 132 12.50 -19.61 2.36
C GLY A 132 11.82 -18.58 1.45
N GLU A 133 12.63 -18.04 0.56
CA GLU A 133 12.29 -16.94 -0.35
C GLU A 133 11.03 -17.21 -1.17
N LYS A 134 10.92 -18.39 -1.76
CA LYS A 134 9.80 -18.74 -2.63
C LYS A 134 8.44 -18.61 -1.95
N GLU A 135 8.34 -19.10 -0.71
CA GLU A 135 7.08 -19.00 0.05
C GLU A 135 6.79 -17.57 0.52
N ALA A 136 7.81 -16.79 0.83
CA ALA A 136 7.67 -15.36 1.12
C ALA A 136 7.12 -14.59 -0.11
N ILE A 137 7.64 -14.85 -1.30
CA ILE A 137 7.12 -14.27 -2.55
C ILE A 137 5.67 -14.74 -2.82
N ASN A 138 5.35 -16.00 -2.58
CA ASN A 138 3.99 -16.53 -2.71
C ASN A 138 3.02 -15.82 -1.77
N PHE A 139 3.44 -15.57 -0.51
CA PHE A 139 2.67 -14.80 0.47
C PHE A 139 2.41 -13.37 -0.03
N LEU A 140 3.44 -12.65 -0.48
CA LEU A 140 3.30 -11.30 -1.02
C LEU A 140 2.39 -11.27 -2.26
N ASN A 141 2.55 -12.20 -3.19
CA ASN A 141 1.71 -12.28 -4.38
C ASN A 141 0.23 -12.49 -4.02
N ARG A 142 -0.06 -13.35 -3.04
CA ARG A 142 -1.42 -13.69 -2.64
C ARG A 142 -2.11 -12.56 -1.89
N PHE A 143 -1.44 -11.97 -0.93
CA PHE A 143 -2.06 -11.05 0.02
C PHE A 143 -1.88 -9.58 -0.34
N LEU A 144 -0.82 -9.23 -1.06
CA LEU A 144 -0.49 -7.85 -1.35
C LEU A 144 -0.56 -7.54 -2.85
N PHE A 145 0.21 -8.23 -3.67
CA PHE A 145 0.38 -7.86 -5.08
C PHE A 145 -0.81 -8.21 -5.97
N SER A 146 -1.63 -9.21 -5.61
CA SER A 146 -2.87 -9.52 -6.33
C SER A 146 -3.89 -8.39 -6.27
N GLN A 147 -3.98 -7.68 -5.14
CA GLN A 147 -4.88 -6.53 -4.98
C GLN A 147 -4.41 -5.35 -5.83
N ILE A 148 -3.11 -5.13 -5.92
CA ILE A 148 -2.52 -4.09 -6.75
C ILE A 148 -2.82 -4.30 -8.23
N LYS A 149 -2.80 -5.54 -8.72
CA LYS A 149 -3.18 -5.85 -10.11
C LYS A 149 -4.63 -5.47 -10.42
N LEU A 150 -5.52 -5.64 -9.46
CA LEU A 150 -6.93 -5.24 -9.59
C LEU A 150 -7.06 -3.71 -9.59
N ASP A 151 -6.38 -3.02 -8.68
CA ASP A 151 -6.35 -1.55 -8.61
C ASP A 151 -5.62 -0.93 -9.82
N LEU A 152 -4.66 -1.65 -10.43
CA LEU A 152 -3.94 -1.24 -11.62
C LEU A 152 -4.69 -1.50 -12.93
N ALA A 153 -5.67 -2.39 -12.94
CA ALA A 153 -6.62 -2.50 -14.04
C ALA A 153 -7.43 -1.19 -14.16
N ASP A 154 -7.64 -0.47 -13.04
CA ASP A 154 -8.02 0.94 -12.97
C ASP A 154 -6.77 1.86 -13.04
N LYS A 155 -5.96 1.71 -14.10
CA LYS A 155 -4.74 2.54 -14.32
C LYS A 155 -4.98 4.06 -14.28
N GLU A 156 -6.22 4.50 -14.32
CA GLU A 156 -6.63 5.89 -14.21
C GLU A 156 -6.56 6.43 -12.77
N ASN A 157 -6.62 5.59 -11.72
CA ASN A 157 -6.71 6.03 -10.33
C ASN A 157 -5.36 6.12 -9.58
N LEU A 158 -4.29 5.53 -10.08
CA LEU A 158 -2.99 5.47 -9.36
C LEU A 158 -2.10 6.69 -9.56
N LYS A 159 -2.33 7.48 -10.59
CA LYS A 159 -1.62 8.74 -10.82
C LYS A 159 -2.61 9.89 -10.70
N ASP A 160 -2.38 10.74 -9.74
CA ASP A 160 -2.99 12.07 -9.77
C ASP A 160 -2.56 12.75 -11.07
N PHE A 161 -3.48 12.86 -12.03
CA PHE A 161 -3.24 13.51 -13.32
C PHE A 161 -2.66 14.93 -13.15
N LYS A 162 -2.98 15.58 -12.03
CA LYS A 162 -2.44 16.89 -11.69
C LYS A 162 -0.94 16.83 -11.44
N THR A 163 -0.49 15.86 -10.64
CA THR A 163 0.94 15.66 -10.34
C THR A 163 1.71 15.28 -11.59
N ARG A 164 1.19 14.38 -12.43
CA ARG A 164 1.82 14.02 -13.71
C ARG A 164 1.95 15.20 -14.66
N LEU A 165 0.91 16.00 -14.78
CA LEU A 165 0.95 17.20 -15.62
C LEU A 165 1.94 18.21 -15.07
N GLN A 166 2.00 18.34 -13.74
CA GLN A 166 2.95 19.21 -13.07
C GLN A 166 4.39 18.78 -13.34
N GLU A 167 4.73 17.52 -13.16
CA GLU A 167 6.05 16.97 -13.45
C GLU A 167 6.43 17.16 -14.92
N LEU A 168 5.51 16.86 -15.84
CA LEU A 168 5.75 17.02 -17.27
C LEU A 168 6.00 18.49 -17.66
N LEU A 169 5.16 19.41 -17.19
CA LEU A 169 5.31 20.82 -17.53
C LEU A 169 6.53 21.44 -16.84
N GLN A 170 6.85 21.03 -15.60
CA GLN A 170 8.09 21.48 -14.93
C GLN A 170 9.36 20.97 -15.61
N SER A 171 9.31 19.87 -16.35
CA SER A 171 10.45 19.43 -17.19
C SER A 171 10.65 20.32 -18.43
N ILE A 172 9.62 21.04 -18.84
CA ILE A 172 9.63 21.90 -20.05
C ILE A 172 9.78 23.39 -19.68
N THR A 173 9.15 23.81 -18.58
CA THR A 173 9.14 25.22 -18.12
C THR A 173 9.32 25.30 -16.60
N LYS A 174 9.95 26.39 -16.14
CA LYS A 174 10.11 26.68 -14.70
C LYS A 174 8.87 27.33 -14.05
N ASN A 175 7.83 27.60 -14.84
CA ASN A 175 6.68 28.36 -14.37
C ASN A 175 5.64 27.47 -13.70
N SER A 176 4.82 28.07 -12.83
CA SER A 176 3.78 27.40 -12.08
C SER A 176 2.56 27.09 -12.95
N ILE A 177 1.94 25.95 -12.68
CA ILE A 177 0.67 25.54 -13.30
C ILE A 177 -0.48 26.07 -12.46
N ASN A 178 -1.44 26.71 -13.09
CA ASN A 178 -2.62 27.25 -12.45
C ASN A 178 -3.91 26.61 -13.00
N TYR A 179 -4.86 26.34 -12.11
CA TYR A 179 -6.18 25.85 -12.44
C TYR A 179 -7.22 26.95 -12.22
N PHE A 180 -7.90 27.36 -13.28
CA PHE A 180 -8.99 28.31 -13.23
C PHE A 180 -10.32 27.58 -13.40
N CYS A 181 -11.10 27.53 -12.32
CA CYS A 181 -12.36 26.80 -12.29
C CYS A 181 -13.52 27.75 -12.07
N ILE A 182 -14.56 27.59 -12.86
CA ILE A 182 -15.85 28.27 -12.75
C ILE A 182 -16.97 27.26 -12.58
N GLN A 183 -18.00 27.62 -11.83
CA GLN A 183 -19.20 26.82 -11.72
C GLN A 183 -20.16 27.26 -12.84
N GLU A 184 -20.54 26.33 -13.70
CA GLU A 184 -21.52 26.52 -14.76
C GLU A 184 -22.93 26.24 -14.23
N GLU A 185 -23.94 26.45 -15.06
CA GLU A 185 -25.32 26.07 -14.78
C GLU A 185 -25.41 24.55 -14.49
N ASN A 186 -26.42 24.12 -13.74
CA ASN A 186 -26.64 22.72 -13.31
C ASN A 186 -25.57 22.13 -12.37
N ASN A 187 -24.91 22.98 -11.56
CA ASN A 187 -23.88 22.53 -10.60
C ASN A 187 -22.69 21.77 -11.22
N ILE A 188 -22.39 22.04 -12.48
CA ILE A 188 -21.21 21.50 -13.16
C ILE A 188 -20.05 22.49 -13.02
N TRP A 189 -18.89 21.98 -12.64
CA TRP A 189 -17.65 22.74 -12.63
C TRP A 189 -16.90 22.58 -13.96
N SER A 190 -16.40 23.67 -14.50
CA SER A 190 -15.51 23.72 -15.67
C SER A 190 -14.17 24.29 -15.25
N CYS A 191 -13.07 23.57 -15.50
CA CYS A 191 -11.71 23.99 -15.15
C CYS A 191 -10.82 24.04 -16.38
N LYS A 192 -9.97 25.09 -16.44
CA LYS A 192 -8.88 25.22 -17.41
C LYS A 192 -7.55 25.10 -16.68
N VAL A 193 -6.64 24.30 -17.19
CA VAL A 193 -5.27 24.24 -16.72
C VAL A 193 -4.39 25.11 -17.63
N ILE A 194 -3.68 26.07 -17.02
CA ILE A 194 -2.89 27.09 -17.71
C ILE A 194 -1.47 27.10 -17.18
N CYS A 195 -0.52 27.14 -18.09
CA CYS A 195 0.90 27.40 -17.80
C CYS A 195 1.41 28.37 -18.89
N ASP A 196 2.17 29.40 -18.53
CA ASP A 196 2.72 30.41 -19.46
C ASP A 196 1.64 31.08 -20.34
N ASN A 197 0.46 31.37 -19.79
CA ASN A 197 -0.71 31.89 -20.51
C ASN A 197 -1.25 30.98 -21.62
N ILE A 198 -0.77 29.72 -21.70
CA ILE A 198 -1.25 28.72 -22.64
C ILE A 198 -2.22 27.78 -21.92
N ILE A 199 -3.38 27.54 -22.52
CA ILE A 199 -4.37 26.56 -22.02
C ILE A 199 -3.96 25.16 -22.52
N TYR A 200 -3.47 24.32 -21.63
CA TYR A 200 -3.10 22.94 -21.94
C TYR A 200 -4.28 21.98 -21.98
N GLY A 201 -5.28 22.19 -21.11
CA GLY A 201 -6.46 21.34 -21.07
C GLY A 201 -7.67 22.01 -20.45
N ILE A 202 -8.85 21.47 -20.76
CA ILE A 202 -10.15 21.89 -20.20
C ILE A 202 -10.87 20.63 -19.74
N GLY A 203 -11.45 20.69 -18.54
CA GLY A 203 -12.16 19.55 -17.95
C GLY A 203 -13.46 19.97 -17.27
N LYS A 204 -14.38 19.04 -17.10
CA LYS A 204 -15.66 19.23 -16.42
C LYS A 204 -15.86 18.17 -15.35
N GLY A 205 -16.59 18.51 -14.27
CA GLY A 205 -16.91 17.57 -13.18
C GLY A 205 -18.06 18.08 -12.31
N LYS A 206 -18.63 17.20 -11.50
CA LYS A 206 -19.65 17.56 -10.51
C LYS A 206 -19.07 18.34 -9.33
N THR A 207 -17.77 18.20 -9.10
CA THR A 207 -17.02 18.94 -8.08
C THR A 207 -15.85 19.67 -8.74
N LYS A 208 -15.37 20.73 -8.09
CA LYS A 208 -14.18 21.46 -8.52
C LYS A 208 -12.97 20.53 -8.70
N LYS A 209 -12.78 19.58 -7.76
CA LYS A 209 -11.69 18.60 -7.80
C LYS A 209 -11.79 17.67 -9.02
N GLU A 210 -12.98 17.19 -9.34
CA GLU A 210 -13.20 16.35 -10.54
C GLU A 210 -12.88 17.12 -11.82
N ALA A 211 -13.35 18.37 -11.93
CA ALA A 211 -13.07 19.20 -13.10
C ALA A 211 -11.59 19.52 -13.28
N GLU A 212 -10.85 19.73 -12.17
CA GLU A 212 -9.39 19.91 -12.21
C GLU A 212 -8.66 18.64 -12.69
N ILE A 213 -9.09 17.47 -12.21
CA ILE A 213 -8.52 16.17 -12.62
C ILE A 213 -8.79 15.92 -14.11
N ASP A 214 -10.01 16.17 -14.56
CA ASP A 214 -10.39 15.99 -15.97
C ASP A 214 -9.62 16.97 -16.89
N ALA A 215 -9.41 18.22 -16.46
CA ALA A 215 -8.60 19.19 -17.19
C ALA A 215 -7.13 18.72 -17.30
N ALA A 216 -6.55 18.16 -16.23
CA ALA A 216 -5.21 17.59 -16.26
C ALA A 216 -5.11 16.36 -17.17
N LYS A 217 -6.10 15.47 -17.13
CA LYS A 217 -6.21 14.30 -18.03
C LYS A 217 -6.25 14.72 -19.51
N ASN A 218 -7.08 15.71 -19.82
CA ASN A 218 -7.20 16.26 -21.16
C ASN A 218 -5.88 16.91 -21.64
N ALA A 219 -5.19 17.66 -20.78
CA ALA A 219 -3.89 18.25 -21.09
C ALA A 219 -2.84 17.17 -21.40
N LEU A 220 -2.74 16.14 -20.55
CA LEU A 220 -1.80 15.03 -20.76
C LEU A 220 -2.07 14.24 -22.05
N SER A 221 -3.34 14.08 -22.42
CA SER A 221 -3.68 13.39 -23.68
C SER A 221 -3.20 14.16 -24.91
N LYS A 222 -3.27 15.49 -24.88
CA LYS A 222 -2.79 16.35 -25.97
C LYS A 222 -1.27 16.41 -26.06
N LEU A 223 -0.57 16.36 -24.90
CA LEU A 223 0.89 16.40 -24.85
C LEU A 223 1.56 15.07 -25.25
N LYS A 224 0.80 13.96 -25.31
CA LYS A 224 1.30 12.64 -25.75
C LYS A 224 1.27 12.42 -27.28
N ILE A 225 0.82 13.40 -28.04
CA ILE A 225 0.61 13.29 -29.50
C ILE A 225 1.83 13.81 -30.32
N ASN A 226 2.99 14.02 -29.67
CA ASN A 226 4.23 14.33 -30.41
C ASN A 226 5.31 13.34 -30.11
#